data_f00905e5750f24e1cf94558ea458aa42
#
_entry.id   f00905e5750f24e1cf94558ea458aa42
#
_cell.length_a   1.000
_cell.length_b   1.000
_cell.length_c   1.000
_cell.angle_alpha   90.00
_cell.angle_beta   90.00
_cell.angle_gamma   90.00
#
_symmetry.space_group_name_H-M   'P 1'
#
loop_
_entity.id
_entity.type
_entity.pdbx_description
1 polymer ?
#
loop_
_entity_poly.entity_id
_entity_poly.type
_entity_poly.pdbx_seq_one_letter_code
_entity_poly.pdbx_strand_id
1 'polypeptide(L)'
;MSNTTNPFARGYQNLKIARTVCIIHDNDWPPVWRPLHPSQSHLPDNAIERFPCVFNDSFVVVTEGQEVSASLDAECRSEGTVHRVIYAVMAEDIDGRPLFVGDMPTEEHARDVVHRLRFDTGFFSRCWEISTCHLTDQAYDYLLQMAHAEVPHCPLFEAFQIPGSSSVGVKLIGTPWSHADLSRIERHAAQAWPYELPRHIVPEPLMEILGLAAQADVRMLVFDPDAPELDGLTQRNWD
;
A
#
# COMPACT_ATOMS: atom_id res chain seq x y z
N MET A 1 8.84 5.18 -21.37
CA MET A 1 9.40 5.37 -20.02
C MET A 1 9.16 4.06 -19.31
N SER A 2 10.22 3.31 -18.99
CA SER A 2 10.10 2.06 -18.24
C SER A 2 9.56 2.41 -16.84
N ASN A 3 8.41 1.89 -16.50
CA ASN A 3 7.84 2.00 -15.16
C ASN A 3 8.74 1.17 -14.22
N THR A 4 9.74 1.81 -13.65
CA THR A 4 10.62 1.14 -12.68
C THR A 4 9.79 1.04 -11.40
N THR A 5 9.37 -0.16 -11.06
CA THR A 5 8.60 -0.42 -9.84
C THR A 5 9.41 0.02 -8.62
N ASN A 6 8.82 0.83 -7.75
CA ASN A 6 9.49 1.29 -6.52
C ASN A 6 9.77 0.09 -5.60
N PRO A 7 11.06 -0.26 -5.31
CA PRO A 7 11.41 -1.45 -4.55
C PRO A 7 10.98 -1.42 -3.08
N PHE A 8 10.72 -0.24 -2.51
CA PHE A 8 10.19 -0.09 -1.15
C PHE A 8 8.67 -0.21 -1.09
N ALA A 9 8.01 -0.12 -2.22
CA ALA A 9 6.58 -0.24 -2.25
C ALA A 9 6.16 -1.67 -1.98
N ARG A 10 5.57 -1.89 -0.85
CA ARG A 10 4.98 -3.15 -0.40
C ARG A 10 3.62 -2.87 0.20
N GLY A 11 2.79 -3.92 0.22
CA GLY A 11 1.45 -3.85 0.76
C GLY A 11 0.42 -3.53 -0.30
N TYR A 12 -0.77 -3.25 0.19
CA TYR A 12 -1.96 -3.06 -0.63
C TYR A 12 -2.35 -1.59 -0.65
N GLN A 13 -2.71 -1.09 -1.84
CA GLN A 13 -3.27 0.24 -2.02
C GLN A 13 -4.77 0.15 -2.25
N ASN A 14 -5.48 1.23 -1.99
CA ASN A 14 -6.92 1.36 -2.28
C ASN A 14 -7.76 0.18 -1.78
N LEU A 15 -7.49 -0.30 -0.56
CA LEU A 15 -8.22 -1.39 0.07
C LEU A 15 -9.72 -1.09 0.09
N LYS A 16 -10.51 -2.02 -0.47
CA LYS A 16 -11.97 -1.95 -0.58
C LYS A 16 -12.59 -3.25 -0.11
N ILE A 17 -13.79 -3.16 0.44
CA ILE A 17 -14.61 -4.32 0.77
C ILE A 17 -15.72 -4.41 -0.27
N ALA A 18 -15.82 -5.56 -0.92
CA ALA A 18 -16.88 -5.87 -1.88
C ALA A 18 -17.76 -6.97 -1.31
N ARG A 19 -19.04 -6.67 -1.09
CA ARG A 19 -20.03 -7.66 -0.69
C ARG A 19 -20.36 -8.53 -1.90
N THR A 20 -20.10 -9.82 -1.79
CA THR A 20 -20.24 -10.79 -2.88
C THR A 20 -21.11 -11.95 -2.44
N VAL A 21 -21.88 -12.47 -3.35
CA VAL A 21 -22.84 -13.54 -3.11
C VAL A 21 -22.36 -14.82 -3.80
N CYS A 22 -22.26 -15.90 -3.04
CA CYS A 22 -22.01 -17.24 -3.55
C CYS A 22 -23.34 -17.87 -3.95
N ILE A 23 -23.49 -18.26 -5.20
CA ILE A 23 -24.69 -18.79 -5.79
C ILE A 23 -24.46 -20.26 -6.16
N ILE A 24 -25.40 -21.11 -5.76
CA ILE A 24 -25.49 -22.50 -6.23
C ILE A 24 -26.66 -22.58 -7.22
N HIS A 25 -26.43 -23.17 -8.37
CA HIS A 25 -27.46 -23.42 -9.36
C HIS A 25 -27.52 -24.92 -9.75
N ASP A 26 -28.67 -25.39 -10.21
CA ASP A 26 -29.09 -26.79 -10.18
C ASP A 26 -28.30 -27.81 -11.02
N ASN A 27 -27.19 -27.51 -11.60
CA ASN A 27 -26.52 -28.39 -12.56
C ASN A 27 -25.14 -28.93 -12.13
N ASP A 28 -24.88 -29.16 -10.84
CA ASP A 28 -23.55 -29.63 -10.36
C ASP A 28 -22.33 -28.79 -10.83
N TRP A 29 -22.59 -27.56 -11.28
CA TRP A 29 -21.56 -26.63 -11.69
C TRP A 29 -20.89 -26.01 -10.46
N PRO A 30 -19.63 -25.61 -10.55
CA PRO A 30 -18.97 -24.93 -9.45
C PRO A 30 -19.76 -23.67 -9.05
N PRO A 31 -19.76 -23.30 -7.75
CA PRO A 31 -20.44 -22.08 -7.26
C PRO A 31 -20.02 -20.85 -8.05
N VAL A 32 -20.97 -19.97 -8.29
CA VAL A 32 -20.75 -18.70 -9.00
C VAL A 32 -20.73 -17.56 -7.99
N TRP A 33 -19.83 -16.61 -8.17
CA TRP A 33 -19.66 -15.46 -7.30
C TRP A 33 -20.03 -14.18 -8.04
N ARG A 34 -21.00 -13.45 -7.52
CA ARG A 34 -21.47 -12.20 -8.11
C ARG A 34 -21.70 -11.12 -7.04
N PRO A 35 -21.42 -9.84 -7.31
CA PRO A 35 -21.86 -8.75 -6.47
C PRO A 35 -23.39 -8.68 -6.46
N LEU A 36 -23.95 -8.26 -5.32
CA LEU A 36 -25.38 -7.96 -5.24
C LEU A 36 -25.69 -6.70 -6.06
N HIS A 37 -26.82 -6.70 -6.76
CA HIS A 37 -27.25 -5.53 -7.51
C HIS A 37 -27.40 -4.30 -6.60
N PRO A 38 -27.01 -3.09 -7.02
CA PRO A 38 -27.04 -1.89 -6.17
C PRO A 38 -28.41 -1.56 -5.56
N SER A 39 -29.51 -1.88 -6.26
CA SER A 39 -30.87 -1.67 -5.71
C SER A 39 -31.15 -2.47 -4.45
N GLN A 40 -30.43 -3.57 -4.22
CA GLN A 40 -30.60 -4.46 -3.07
C GLN A 40 -29.44 -4.35 -2.05
N SER A 41 -28.54 -3.41 -2.22
CA SER A 41 -27.38 -3.22 -1.33
C SER A 41 -27.78 -2.96 0.13
N HIS A 42 -28.99 -2.46 0.36
CA HIS A 42 -29.55 -2.19 1.68
C HIS A 42 -30.04 -3.44 2.43
N LEU A 43 -30.19 -4.58 1.75
CA LEU A 43 -30.68 -5.81 2.38
C LEU A 43 -29.63 -6.37 3.35
N PRO A 44 -30.04 -6.80 4.57
CA PRO A 44 -29.14 -7.49 5.48
C PRO A 44 -28.85 -8.93 4.97
N ASP A 45 -27.74 -9.53 5.39
CA ASP A 45 -27.31 -10.85 4.91
C ASP A 45 -28.35 -11.95 5.10
N ASN A 46 -29.06 -11.93 6.22
CA ASN A 46 -30.13 -12.88 6.53
C ASN A 46 -31.36 -12.75 5.61
N ALA A 47 -31.52 -11.65 4.91
CA ALA A 47 -32.56 -11.46 3.89
C ALA A 47 -32.08 -11.82 2.48
N ILE A 48 -30.85 -12.32 2.36
CA ILE A 48 -30.21 -12.69 1.09
C ILE A 48 -29.86 -14.18 1.10
N GLU A 49 -29.27 -14.65 2.19
CA GLU A 49 -28.80 -16.04 2.29
C GLU A 49 -29.94 -17.04 2.23
N ARG A 50 -29.74 -18.09 1.45
CA ARG A 50 -30.65 -19.21 1.24
C ARG A 50 -31.93 -18.88 0.45
N PHE A 51 -32.01 -17.67 -0.10
CA PHE A 51 -33.15 -17.30 -0.94
C PHE A 51 -32.88 -17.51 -2.42
N PRO A 52 -33.92 -17.75 -3.22
CA PRO A 52 -33.85 -17.81 -4.66
C PRO A 52 -33.32 -16.48 -5.24
N CYS A 53 -32.59 -16.58 -6.30
CA CYS A 53 -32.03 -15.43 -7.00
C CYS A 53 -31.96 -15.65 -8.51
N VAL A 54 -31.94 -14.55 -9.24
CA VAL A 54 -31.59 -14.50 -10.67
C VAL A 54 -30.29 -13.75 -10.83
N PHE A 55 -29.48 -14.15 -11.81
CA PHE A 55 -28.17 -13.54 -11.99
C PHE A 55 -27.70 -13.54 -13.45
N ASN A 56 -26.71 -12.70 -13.72
CA ASN A 56 -25.97 -12.65 -14.97
C ASN A 56 -24.45 -12.61 -14.67
N ASP A 57 -23.63 -12.26 -15.65
CA ASP A 57 -22.19 -12.20 -15.47
C ASP A 57 -21.71 -11.05 -14.58
N SER A 58 -22.55 -10.05 -14.33
CA SER A 58 -22.17 -8.81 -13.63
C SER A 58 -22.73 -8.68 -12.23
N PHE A 59 -23.92 -9.26 -11.95
CA PHE A 59 -24.59 -9.12 -10.66
C PHE A 59 -25.64 -10.22 -10.38
N VAL A 60 -26.11 -10.26 -9.14
CA VAL A 60 -27.20 -11.11 -8.68
C VAL A 60 -28.32 -10.28 -8.06
N VAL A 61 -29.56 -10.73 -8.22
CA VAL A 61 -30.78 -10.17 -7.64
C VAL A 61 -31.52 -11.26 -6.87
N VAL A 62 -31.80 -11.03 -5.60
CA VAL A 62 -32.65 -11.91 -4.77
C VAL A 62 -34.10 -11.67 -5.13
N THR A 63 -34.85 -12.72 -5.38
CA THR A 63 -36.25 -12.63 -5.83
C THR A 63 -37.28 -12.81 -4.71
N GLU A 64 -36.95 -13.59 -3.69
CA GLU A 64 -37.87 -13.88 -2.57
C GLU A 64 -38.11 -12.64 -1.71
N GLY A 65 -39.38 -12.26 -1.59
CA GLY A 65 -39.79 -11.12 -0.77
C GLY A 65 -39.32 -9.75 -1.28
N GLN A 66 -38.85 -9.68 -2.52
CA GLN A 66 -38.33 -8.46 -3.15
C GLN A 66 -39.13 -8.13 -4.42
N GLU A 67 -39.39 -6.85 -4.62
CA GLU A 67 -39.92 -6.38 -5.91
C GLU A 67 -38.76 -6.27 -6.91
N VAL A 68 -38.73 -7.18 -7.88
CA VAL A 68 -37.77 -7.12 -8.99
C VAL A 68 -38.47 -6.54 -10.21
N SER A 69 -37.92 -5.47 -10.78
CA SER A 69 -38.50 -4.88 -12.00
C SER A 69 -38.39 -5.85 -13.18
N ALA A 70 -39.35 -5.86 -14.07
CA ALA A 70 -39.35 -6.71 -15.26
C ALA A 70 -38.13 -6.47 -16.17
N SER A 71 -37.59 -5.25 -16.17
CA SER A 71 -36.35 -4.94 -16.90
C SER A 71 -35.13 -5.62 -16.28
N LEU A 72 -35.02 -5.61 -14.95
CA LEU A 72 -33.91 -6.20 -14.23
C LEU A 72 -33.96 -7.74 -14.29
N ASP A 73 -35.17 -8.32 -14.19
CA ASP A 73 -35.38 -9.74 -14.37
C ASP A 73 -34.98 -10.20 -15.80
N ALA A 74 -35.34 -9.43 -16.81
CA ALA A 74 -34.98 -9.72 -18.20
C ALA A 74 -33.47 -9.64 -18.50
N GLU A 75 -32.70 -8.93 -17.70
CA GLU A 75 -31.23 -8.88 -17.80
C GLU A 75 -30.56 -10.13 -17.22
N CYS A 76 -31.24 -10.87 -16.35
CA CYS A 76 -30.75 -12.08 -15.71
C CYS A 76 -31.17 -13.30 -16.50
N ARG A 77 -30.19 -14.12 -16.92
CA ARG A 77 -30.43 -15.31 -17.76
C ARG A 77 -30.32 -16.62 -17.00
N SER A 78 -29.90 -16.56 -15.75
CA SER A 78 -29.63 -17.73 -14.91
C SER A 78 -30.37 -17.60 -13.59
N GLU A 79 -30.82 -18.73 -13.07
CA GLU A 79 -31.50 -18.84 -11.78
C GLU A 79 -30.63 -19.68 -10.84
N GLY A 80 -30.77 -19.44 -9.53
CA GLY A 80 -30.04 -20.16 -8.51
C GLY A 80 -30.53 -19.87 -7.11
N THR A 81 -29.79 -20.35 -6.13
CA THR A 81 -30.03 -20.07 -4.72
C THR A 81 -28.76 -19.48 -4.10
N VAL A 82 -28.93 -18.43 -3.34
CA VAL A 82 -27.83 -17.85 -2.57
C VAL A 82 -27.40 -18.83 -1.49
N HIS A 83 -26.17 -19.33 -1.58
CA HIS A 83 -25.59 -20.21 -0.57
C HIS A 83 -25.14 -19.41 0.66
N ARG A 84 -24.42 -18.34 0.43
CA ARG A 84 -23.93 -17.43 1.49
C ARG A 84 -23.51 -16.08 0.93
N VAL A 85 -23.47 -15.09 1.80
CA VAL A 85 -22.83 -13.80 1.56
C VAL A 85 -21.39 -13.84 2.04
N ILE A 86 -20.48 -13.25 1.32
CA ILE A 86 -19.09 -13.04 1.71
C ILE A 86 -18.68 -11.59 1.46
N TYR A 87 -17.63 -11.20 2.14
CA TYR A 87 -17.02 -9.89 2.04
C TYR A 87 -15.62 -10.03 1.50
N ALA A 88 -15.47 -9.84 0.18
CA ALA A 88 -14.19 -9.89 -0.50
C ALA A 88 -13.39 -8.62 -0.20
N VAL A 89 -12.19 -8.77 0.31
CA VAL A 89 -11.22 -7.68 0.44
C VAL A 89 -10.44 -7.58 -0.86
N MET A 90 -10.60 -6.45 -1.52
CA MET A 90 -9.91 -6.10 -2.76
C MET A 90 -8.92 -4.98 -2.52
N ALA A 91 -7.86 -4.95 -3.26
CA ALA A 91 -6.83 -3.92 -3.21
C ALA A 91 -6.31 -3.60 -4.60
N GLU A 92 -5.38 -2.70 -4.66
CA GLU A 92 -4.57 -2.43 -5.84
C GLU A 92 -3.10 -2.65 -5.48
N ASP A 93 -2.33 -3.18 -6.42
CA ASP A 93 -0.87 -3.19 -6.32
C ASP A 93 -0.31 -1.79 -6.58
N ILE A 94 1.02 -1.66 -6.50
CA ILE A 94 1.69 -0.37 -6.74
C ILE A 94 1.48 0.16 -8.15
N ASP A 95 1.22 -0.71 -9.12
CA ASP A 95 0.95 -0.34 -10.51
C ASP A 95 -0.55 -0.02 -10.74
N GLY A 96 -1.37 -0.04 -9.68
CA GLY A 96 -2.82 0.19 -9.73
C GLY A 96 -3.60 -1.01 -10.30
N ARG A 97 -2.99 -2.20 -10.34
CA ARG A 97 -3.68 -3.40 -10.80
C ARG A 97 -4.54 -3.97 -9.68
N PRO A 98 -5.76 -4.41 -9.98
CA PRO A 98 -6.62 -5.00 -8.97
C PRO A 98 -6.04 -6.31 -8.43
N LEU A 99 -6.03 -6.43 -7.10
CA LEU A 99 -5.61 -7.62 -6.37
C LEU A 99 -6.76 -8.12 -5.49
N PHE A 100 -6.94 -9.42 -5.47
CA PHE A 100 -7.79 -10.11 -4.52
C PHE A 100 -6.96 -10.47 -3.28
N VAL A 101 -7.37 -9.98 -2.11
CA VAL A 101 -6.68 -10.21 -0.84
C VAL A 101 -7.23 -11.45 -0.13
N GLY A 102 -8.55 -11.58 -0.09
CA GLY A 102 -9.20 -12.74 0.51
C GLY A 102 -10.69 -12.51 0.80
N ASP A 103 -11.39 -13.61 1.11
CA ASP A 103 -12.79 -13.63 1.46
C ASP A 103 -12.98 -13.72 2.96
N MET A 104 -13.88 -12.88 3.48
CA MET A 104 -14.22 -12.85 4.89
C MET A 104 -15.69 -13.22 5.08
N PRO A 105 -16.02 -13.96 6.16
CA PRO A 105 -17.38 -14.43 6.42
C PRO A 105 -18.34 -13.32 6.86
N THR A 106 -17.83 -12.19 7.36
CA THR A 106 -18.62 -11.04 7.82
C THR A 106 -17.96 -9.73 7.44
N GLU A 107 -18.75 -8.68 7.35
CA GLU A 107 -18.25 -7.34 7.08
C GLU A 107 -17.28 -6.85 8.18
N GLU A 108 -17.53 -7.21 9.43
CA GLU A 108 -16.67 -6.87 10.56
C GLU A 108 -15.27 -7.47 10.40
N HIS A 109 -15.18 -8.75 10.05
CA HIS A 109 -13.90 -9.39 9.78
C HIS A 109 -13.17 -8.74 8.58
N ALA A 110 -13.92 -8.39 7.52
CA ALA A 110 -13.32 -7.70 6.37
C ALA A 110 -12.78 -6.31 6.76
N ARG A 111 -13.51 -5.56 7.58
CA ARG A 111 -13.06 -4.27 8.11
C ARG A 111 -11.82 -4.41 8.99
N ASP A 112 -11.75 -5.45 9.82
CA ASP A 112 -10.59 -5.71 10.65
C ASP A 112 -9.34 -6.05 9.81
N VAL A 113 -9.50 -6.86 8.76
CA VAL A 113 -8.42 -7.16 7.80
C VAL A 113 -7.95 -5.88 7.10
N VAL A 114 -8.88 -5.07 6.59
CA VAL A 114 -8.54 -3.78 5.96
C VAL A 114 -7.82 -2.86 6.94
N HIS A 115 -8.29 -2.77 8.19
CA HIS A 115 -7.64 -1.96 9.22
C HIS A 115 -6.21 -2.41 9.49
N ARG A 116 -5.96 -3.71 9.60
CA ARG A 116 -4.61 -4.25 9.81
C ARG A 116 -3.69 -4.05 8.60
N LEU A 117 -4.24 -4.10 7.39
CA LEU A 117 -3.46 -3.91 6.16
C LEU A 117 -3.23 -2.43 5.81
N ARG A 118 -4.02 -1.53 6.38
CA ARG A 118 -3.74 -0.11 6.38
C ARG A 118 -2.71 0.18 7.45
N PHE A 119 -1.50 0.47 7.04
CA PHE A 119 -0.49 0.99 7.95
C PHE A 119 -0.79 2.47 8.22
N ASP A 120 -1.74 2.74 9.12
CA ASP A 120 -2.07 4.10 9.50
C ASP A 120 -0.90 4.76 10.25
N THR A 121 -0.56 5.97 9.81
CA THR A 121 0.58 6.78 10.23
C THR A 121 0.38 7.37 11.61
N GLY A 122 0.03 6.93 12.61
CA GLY A 122 -0.08 7.55 13.95
C GLY A 122 0.58 6.70 15.01
N PHE A 123 0.40 5.38 14.88
CA PHE A 123 0.92 4.39 15.84
C PHE A 123 2.04 3.55 15.23
N PHE A 124 2.06 3.40 13.89
CA PHE A 124 3.05 2.57 13.20
C PHE A 124 3.73 3.37 12.11
N SER A 125 5.05 3.38 12.12
CA SER A 125 5.85 3.92 11.04
C SER A 125 6.53 2.78 10.29
N ARG A 126 6.59 2.88 8.95
CA ARG A 126 7.34 1.90 8.15
C ARG A 126 8.82 2.08 8.42
N CYS A 127 9.45 1.00 8.84
CA CYS A 127 10.90 0.90 9.00
C CYS A 127 11.41 -0.18 8.06
N TRP A 128 12.49 0.10 7.35
CA TRP A 128 13.20 -0.85 6.50
C TRP A 128 14.65 -0.95 6.93
N GLU A 129 15.16 -2.16 6.94
CA GLU A 129 16.55 -2.46 7.13
C GLU A 129 17.05 -3.16 5.86
N ILE A 130 18.06 -2.58 5.23
CA ILE A 130 18.61 -3.04 3.95
C ILE A 130 20.14 -3.02 3.99
N SER A 131 20.75 -3.80 3.10
CA SER A 131 22.21 -3.89 3.02
C SER A 131 22.86 -2.55 2.68
N THR A 132 24.02 -2.29 3.30
CA THR A 132 24.91 -1.18 2.95
C THR A 132 25.45 -1.27 1.53
N CYS A 133 25.38 -2.44 0.85
CA CYS A 133 25.80 -2.60 -0.54
C CYS A 133 25.05 -1.70 -1.54
N HIS A 134 23.93 -1.10 -1.11
CA HIS A 134 23.19 -0.12 -1.91
C HIS A 134 23.77 1.30 -1.83
N LEU A 135 24.70 1.56 -0.90
CA LEU A 135 25.39 2.85 -0.76
C LEU A 135 26.72 2.84 -1.50
N THR A 136 27.14 4.00 -1.96
CA THR A 136 28.55 4.24 -2.29
C THR A 136 29.31 4.61 -1.01
N ASP A 137 30.64 4.49 -0.99
CA ASP A 137 31.49 4.94 0.11
C ASP A 137 31.21 6.39 0.46
N GLN A 138 31.12 7.25 -0.55
CA GLN A 138 30.78 8.66 -0.37
C GLN A 138 29.44 8.87 0.32
N ALA A 139 28.42 8.05 -0.02
CA ALA A 139 27.09 8.15 0.58
C ALA A 139 27.09 7.66 2.04
N TYR A 140 27.83 6.60 2.31
CA TYR A 140 28.00 6.08 3.66
C TYR A 140 28.74 7.06 4.57
N ASP A 141 29.88 7.59 4.12
CA ASP A 141 30.68 8.60 4.84
C ASP A 141 29.86 9.87 5.07
N TYR A 142 29.06 10.29 4.08
CA TYR A 142 28.16 11.41 4.23
C TYR A 142 27.14 11.18 5.35
N LEU A 143 26.49 10.01 5.39
CA LEU A 143 25.54 9.66 6.44
C LEU A 143 26.18 9.62 7.83
N LEU A 144 27.40 9.08 7.95
CA LEU A 144 28.16 9.09 9.20
C LEU A 144 28.47 10.51 9.67
N GLN A 145 28.90 11.39 8.77
CA GLN A 145 29.15 12.80 9.09
C GLN A 145 27.87 13.49 9.57
N MET A 146 26.76 13.24 8.90
CA MET A 146 25.45 13.78 9.28
C MET A 146 24.95 13.24 10.62
N ALA A 147 25.18 11.96 10.92
CA ALA A 147 24.80 11.33 12.18
C ALA A 147 25.56 11.88 13.39
N HIS A 148 26.80 12.37 13.18
CA HIS A 148 27.63 12.96 14.22
C HIS A 148 27.54 14.50 14.29
N ALA A 149 26.78 15.13 13.41
CA ALA A 149 26.63 16.57 13.42
C ALA A 149 25.78 17.05 14.62
N GLU A 150 26.23 18.10 15.32
CA GLU A 150 25.52 18.66 16.47
C GLU A 150 24.17 19.31 16.12
N VAL A 151 24.00 19.69 14.86
CA VAL A 151 22.80 20.36 14.35
C VAL A 151 22.34 19.64 13.08
N PRO A 152 21.05 19.33 12.94
CA PRO A 152 20.53 18.74 11.70
C PRO A 152 20.79 19.69 10.52
N HIS A 153 21.50 19.20 9.50
CA HIS A 153 21.87 20.01 8.33
C HIS A 153 20.97 19.74 7.11
N CYS A 154 20.05 18.77 7.20
CA CYS A 154 19.16 18.42 6.11
C CYS A 154 17.69 18.52 6.54
N PRO A 155 16.85 19.28 5.83
CA PRO A 155 15.41 19.37 6.15
C PRO A 155 14.61 18.14 5.70
N LEU A 156 15.22 17.23 4.91
CA LEU A 156 14.57 16.05 4.35
C LEU A 156 14.69 14.85 5.25
N PHE A 157 15.76 14.75 6.05
CA PHE A 157 15.99 13.64 6.95
C PHE A 157 16.94 14.00 8.09
N GLU A 158 16.86 13.21 9.14
CA GLU A 158 17.78 13.17 10.27
C GLU A 158 18.57 11.86 10.18
N ALA A 159 19.91 11.94 10.11
CA ALA A 159 20.76 10.76 10.15
C ALA A 159 21.10 10.36 11.58
N PHE A 160 21.28 9.07 11.82
CA PHE A 160 21.70 8.52 13.09
C PHE A 160 22.57 7.28 12.89
N GLN A 161 23.42 6.97 13.87
CA GLN A 161 24.19 5.73 13.91
C GLN A 161 23.69 4.84 15.04
N ILE A 162 23.63 3.54 14.81
CA ILE A 162 23.31 2.57 15.86
C ILE A 162 24.57 2.36 16.73
N PRO A 163 24.51 2.63 18.04
CA PRO A 163 25.68 2.52 18.91
C PRO A 163 26.27 1.10 18.91
N GLY A 164 27.57 1.00 18.69
CA GLY A 164 28.29 -0.27 18.66
C GLY A 164 28.14 -1.09 17.39
N SER A 165 27.51 -0.52 16.35
CA SER A 165 27.35 -1.12 15.04
C SER A 165 27.95 -0.23 13.95
N SER A 166 28.22 -0.81 12.80
CA SER A 166 28.53 -0.09 11.55
C SER A 166 27.26 0.35 10.79
N SER A 167 26.07 0.06 11.34
CA SER A 167 24.82 0.43 10.74
C SER A 167 24.54 1.93 10.89
N VAL A 168 24.08 2.56 9.83
CA VAL A 168 23.68 3.96 9.80
C VAL A 168 22.24 4.05 9.31
N GLY A 169 21.46 4.94 9.92
CA GLY A 169 20.06 5.09 9.57
C GLY A 169 19.67 6.52 9.27
N VAL A 170 18.52 6.67 8.66
CA VAL A 170 17.87 7.94 8.42
C VAL A 170 16.42 7.90 8.86
N LYS A 171 15.96 8.99 9.44
CA LYS A 171 14.54 9.26 9.70
C LYS A 171 14.07 10.27 8.66
N LEU A 172 13.22 9.85 7.75
CA LEU A 172 12.69 10.67 6.68
C LEU A 172 11.58 11.60 7.20
N ILE A 173 11.62 12.86 6.79
CA ILE A 173 10.71 13.92 7.27
C ILE A 173 9.66 14.19 6.20
N GLY A 174 8.39 14.28 6.63
CA GLY A 174 7.28 14.68 5.75
C GLY A 174 6.90 13.68 4.66
N THR A 175 7.14 12.38 4.87
CA THR A 175 6.71 11.33 3.94
C THR A 175 5.18 11.17 3.90
N PRO A 176 4.59 10.71 2.79
CA PRO A 176 5.24 10.38 1.52
C PRO A 176 5.65 11.63 0.73
N TRP A 177 6.81 11.60 0.08
CA TRP A 177 7.25 12.72 -0.75
C TRP A 177 6.59 12.69 -2.13
N SER A 178 5.95 13.82 -2.47
CA SER A 178 5.56 14.13 -3.85
C SER A 178 6.58 15.09 -4.48
N HIS A 179 6.54 15.24 -5.80
CA HIS A 179 7.36 16.26 -6.48
C HIS A 179 7.06 17.69 -5.99
N ALA A 180 5.81 17.97 -5.60
CA ALA A 180 5.42 19.26 -5.05
C ALA A 180 6.02 19.48 -3.65
N ASP A 181 6.10 18.43 -2.83
CA ASP A 181 6.68 18.49 -1.49
C ASP A 181 8.19 18.67 -1.54
N LEU A 182 8.90 17.95 -2.42
CA LEU A 182 10.33 18.15 -2.64
C LEU A 182 10.63 19.60 -3.01
N SER A 183 9.92 20.16 -3.99
CA SER A 183 10.09 21.56 -4.40
C SER A 183 9.74 22.56 -3.30
N ARG A 184 8.83 22.23 -2.39
CA ARG A 184 8.47 23.04 -1.23
C ARG A 184 9.56 22.98 -0.16
N ILE A 185 10.08 21.79 0.14
CA ILE A 185 11.14 21.57 1.14
C ILE A 185 12.42 22.28 0.71
N GLU A 186 12.80 22.14 -0.56
CA GLU A 186 13.97 22.85 -1.12
C GLU A 186 13.84 24.37 -0.99
N ARG A 187 12.67 24.93 -1.28
CA ARG A 187 12.40 26.38 -1.11
C ARG A 187 12.45 26.81 0.34
N HIS A 188 11.90 26.04 1.27
CA HIS A 188 11.93 26.34 2.70
C HIS A 188 13.35 26.23 3.26
N ALA A 189 14.12 25.24 2.85
CA ALA A 189 15.53 25.10 3.23
C ALA A 189 16.35 26.31 2.78
N ALA A 190 16.10 26.81 1.57
CA ALA A 190 16.76 27.99 1.05
C ALA A 190 16.39 29.31 1.81
N GLN A 191 15.19 29.36 2.41
CA GLN A 191 14.70 30.55 3.14
C GLN A 191 15.00 30.51 4.64
N ALA A 192 15.05 29.33 5.25
CA ALA A 192 15.24 29.17 6.70
C ALA A 192 16.71 29.27 7.15
N TRP A 193 17.65 29.14 6.24
CA TRP A 193 19.10 29.20 6.53
C TRP A 193 19.81 30.34 5.81
N PRO A 194 19.83 31.57 6.40
CA PRO A 194 20.53 32.70 5.81
C PRO A 194 22.06 32.68 6.03
N TYR A 195 22.59 31.72 6.80
CA TYR A 195 24.03 31.60 7.04
C TYR A 195 24.66 30.55 6.12
N GLU A 196 25.79 30.92 5.53
CA GLU A 196 26.67 30.14 4.63
C GLU A 196 27.21 28.87 5.31
N LEU A 197 26.34 27.93 5.67
CA LEU A 197 26.79 26.55 5.90
C LEU A 197 27.09 25.94 4.53
N PRO A 198 28.23 25.22 4.38
CA PRO A 198 28.53 24.53 3.14
C PRO A 198 27.32 23.67 2.82
N ARG A 199 26.70 23.89 1.65
CA ARG A 199 25.65 23.02 1.13
C ARG A 199 26.28 21.63 1.00
N HIS A 200 26.12 20.80 2.02
CA HIS A 200 26.43 19.40 1.92
C HIS A 200 25.44 18.83 0.92
N ILE A 201 25.88 18.78 -0.34
CA ILE A 201 25.08 18.22 -1.42
C ILE A 201 24.94 16.75 -1.08
N VAL A 202 23.70 16.33 -0.81
CA VAL A 202 23.40 14.91 -0.59
C VAL A 202 23.86 14.15 -1.83
N PRO A 203 24.66 13.10 -1.72
CA PRO A 203 25.09 12.31 -2.86
C PRO A 203 23.89 11.84 -3.69
N GLU A 204 23.94 12.01 -5.00
CA GLU A 204 22.83 11.67 -5.91
C GLU A 204 22.35 10.22 -5.72
N PRO A 205 23.25 9.21 -5.59
CA PRO A 205 22.85 7.83 -5.34
C PRO A 205 22.04 7.65 -4.03
N LEU A 206 22.38 8.41 -3.00
CA LEU A 206 21.64 8.41 -1.74
C LEU A 206 20.26 9.06 -1.90
N MET A 207 20.19 10.20 -2.59
CA MET A 207 18.90 10.87 -2.84
C MET A 207 17.94 10.00 -3.65
N GLU A 208 18.44 9.21 -4.59
CA GLU A 208 17.63 8.24 -5.33
C GLU A 208 16.97 7.22 -4.39
N ILE A 209 17.74 6.60 -3.49
CA ILE A 209 17.25 5.62 -2.53
C ILE A 209 16.25 6.26 -1.56
N LEU A 210 16.61 7.41 -0.98
CA LEU A 210 15.74 8.12 -0.02
C LEU A 210 14.45 8.60 -0.68
N GLY A 211 14.50 9.03 -1.94
CA GLY A 211 13.36 9.43 -2.73
C GLY A 211 12.37 8.28 -2.95
N LEU A 212 12.86 7.10 -3.33
CA LEU A 212 12.05 5.89 -3.51
C LEU A 212 11.44 5.44 -2.17
N ALA A 213 12.22 5.41 -1.11
CA ALA A 213 11.76 5.04 0.22
C ALA A 213 10.66 6.00 0.72
N ALA A 214 10.89 7.30 0.60
CA ALA A 214 9.94 8.31 1.05
C ALA A 214 8.64 8.35 0.22
N GLN A 215 8.68 8.09 -1.08
CA GLN A 215 7.49 7.94 -1.92
C GLN A 215 6.63 6.75 -1.47
N ALA A 216 7.26 5.69 -0.94
CA ALA A 216 6.60 4.52 -0.37
C ALA A 216 6.20 4.69 1.11
N ASP A 217 6.24 5.93 1.64
CA ASP A 217 5.96 6.27 3.05
C ASP A 217 6.83 5.50 4.04
N VAL A 218 8.06 5.21 3.69
CA VAL A 218 9.07 4.72 4.63
C VAL A 218 9.53 5.90 5.48
N ARG A 219 9.53 5.74 6.79
CA ARG A 219 9.92 6.79 7.73
C ARG A 219 11.27 6.56 8.37
N MET A 220 11.65 5.30 8.49
CA MET A 220 12.95 4.91 9.01
C MET A 220 13.59 3.96 8.00
N LEU A 221 14.81 4.28 7.57
CA LEU A 221 15.61 3.43 6.70
C LEU A 221 16.97 3.21 7.36
N VAL A 222 17.31 1.96 7.63
CA VAL A 222 18.57 1.55 8.21
C VAL A 222 19.39 0.84 7.15
N PHE A 223 20.64 1.23 6.98
CA PHE A 223 21.63 0.55 6.16
C PHE A 223 22.54 -0.25 7.09
N ASP A 224 22.46 -1.56 6.99
CA ASP A 224 23.21 -2.51 7.82
C ASP A 224 24.01 -3.47 6.95
N PRO A 225 25.30 -3.70 7.21
CA PRO A 225 26.10 -4.63 6.40
C PRO A 225 25.61 -6.07 6.45
N ASP A 226 24.93 -6.48 7.53
CA ASP A 226 24.39 -7.83 7.73
C ASP A 226 22.94 -7.99 7.23
N ALA A 227 22.30 -6.87 6.83
CA ALA A 227 20.95 -6.90 6.30
C ALA A 227 20.91 -7.47 4.86
N PRO A 228 19.76 -8.05 4.46
CA PRO A 228 19.59 -8.53 3.11
C PRO A 228 19.59 -7.39 2.08
N GLU A 229 20.01 -7.72 0.88
CA GLU A 229 19.86 -6.87 -0.28
C GLU A 229 18.39 -6.67 -0.62
N LEU A 230 18.03 -5.48 -1.08
CA LEU A 230 16.69 -5.19 -1.55
C LEU A 230 16.62 -5.32 -3.07
N ASP A 231 15.88 -6.30 -3.53
CA ASP A 231 15.62 -6.50 -4.95
C ASP A 231 15.05 -5.23 -5.60
N GLY A 232 15.63 -4.85 -6.74
CA GLY A 232 15.23 -3.65 -7.48
C GLY A 232 15.99 -2.38 -7.12
N LEU A 233 16.84 -2.40 -6.09
CA LEU A 233 17.86 -1.37 -5.87
C LEU A 233 19.20 -1.76 -6.49
N THR A 234 19.88 -0.76 -7.02
CA THR A 234 21.25 -0.97 -7.56
C THR A 234 22.21 -1.31 -6.44
N GLN A 235 22.98 -2.38 -6.61
CA GLN A 235 24.16 -2.65 -5.79
C GLN A 235 25.28 -1.74 -6.25
N ARG A 236 26.02 -1.20 -5.29
CA ARG A 236 27.14 -0.30 -5.52
C ARG A 236 28.40 -0.99 -4.99
N ASN A 237 29.40 -1.14 -5.84
CA ASN A 237 30.68 -1.67 -5.39
C ASN A 237 31.38 -0.60 -4.54
N TRP A 238 31.90 -1.02 -3.42
CA TRP A 238 32.84 -0.24 -2.62
C TRP A 238 34.22 -0.36 -3.30
N ASP A 239 34.79 0.74 -3.77
CA ASP A 239 36.11 0.81 -4.36
C ASP A 239 37.23 0.96 -3.31
#